data_ad06204ea8ad455cf60cd4feecd06609
#
_entry.id   ad06204ea8ad455cf60cd4feecd06609
#
_cell.length_a   1.000
_cell.length_b   1.000
_cell.length_c   1.000
_cell.angle_alpha   90.00
_cell.angle_beta   90.00
_cell.angle_gamma   90.00
#
_symmetry.space_group_name_H-M   'P 1'
#
loop_
_entity.id
_entity.type
_entity.pdbx_description
1 polymer ?
#
loop_
_entity_poly.entity_id
_entity_poly.type
_entity_poly.pdbx_seq_one_letter_code
_entity_poly.pdbx_strand_id
1 'polypeptide(L)'
;KKISNEGINIQDTKAALNVGFYLKDPMENNITEKFRNWSRKYAQYEWQWYLTANPNAEEIAKKAKIWYSCMDASGNVNSNYGYHWMKNNQLDYVVDELKNNPDSRRASISIYNAKERYNFENNTPCTYAINFSILNDRLNMSVLMRSNDLWFGFCNDQYCFSKLQEE
;
A
#
# COMPACT_ATOMS: atom_id res chain seq x y z
N LYS A 1 -21.78 0.09 -4.36
CA LYS A 1 -22.95 0.94 -4.73
C LYS A 1 -22.52 2.31 -5.24
N LYS A 2 -21.63 3.05 -4.53
CA LYS A 2 -21.19 4.38 -4.98
C LYS A 2 -20.55 4.34 -6.37
N ILE A 3 -19.56 3.47 -6.59
CA ILE A 3 -18.90 3.35 -7.90
C ILE A 3 -19.88 2.91 -8.99
N SER A 4 -20.76 1.94 -8.70
CA SER A 4 -21.74 1.46 -9.68
C SER A 4 -22.72 2.55 -10.13
N ASN A 5 -23.16 3.39 -9.21
CA ASN A 5 -24.22 4.36 -9.45
C ASN A 5 -23.69 5.75 -9.86
N GLU A 6 -22.57 6.19 -9.27
CA GLU A 6 -22.05 7.55 -9.37
C GLU A 6 -20.66 7.62 -9.98
N GLY A 7 -20.03 6.44 -10.24
CA GLY A 7 -18.67 6.38 -10.77
C GLY A 7 -18.58 6.91 -12.19
N ILE A 8 -17.47 7.58 -12.48
CA ILE A 8 -17.10 8.02 -13.83
C ILE A 8 -16.37 6.92 -14.58
N ASN A 9 -16.52 6.88 -15.89
CA ASN A 9 -15.77 5.96 -16.74
C ASN A 9 -14.36 6.50 -16.96
N ILE A 10 -13.36 5.68 -16.67
CA ILE A 10 -11.95 5.97 -16.95
C ILE A 10 -11.39 4.73 -17.63
N GLN A 11 -11.08 4.84 -18.94
CA GLN A 11 -10.71 3.71 -19.79
C GLN A 11 -11.77 2.59 -19.66
N ASP A 12 -11.36 1.37 -19.36
CA ASP A 12 -12.23 0.19 -19.24
C ASP A 12 -12.81 0.00 -17.81
N THR A 13 -12.64 1.00 -16.94
CA THR A 13 -13.05 0.92 -15.54
C THR A 13 -14.05 2.00 -15.14
N LYS A 14 -14.77 1.75 -14.06
CA LYS A 14 -15.52 2.80 -13.32
C LYS A 14 -14.77 3.20 -12.08
N ALA A 15 -14.63 4.51 -11.84
CA ALA A 15 -13.93 5.04 -10.69
C ALA A 15 -14.78 6.05 -9.92
N ALA A 16 -14.61 6.09 -8.61
CA ALA A 16 -15.03 7.20 -7.76
C ALA A 16 -13.77 7.95 -7.32
N LEU A 17 -13.76 9.27 -7.55
CA LEU A 17 -12.61 10.11 -7.20
C LEU A 17 -12.76 10.66 -5.78
N ASN A 18 -11.62 11.01 -5.17
CA ASN A 18 -11.58 11.66 -3.85
C ASN A 18 -12.34 10.86 -2.77
N VAL A 19 -12.21 9.56 -2.79
CA VAL A 19 -12.83 8.68 -1.79
C VAL A 19 -11.86 8.48 -0.64
N GLY A 20 -12.32 8.69 0.58
CA GLY A 20 -11.62 8.33 1.80
C GLY A 20 -12.48 7.41 2.65
N PHE A 21 -11.85 6.60 3.45
CA PHE A 21 -12.48 5.80 4.50
C PHE A 21 -11.55 5.73 5.70
N TYR A 22 -12.11 5.40 6.82
CA TYR A 22 -11.38 5.28 8.07
C TYR A 22 -11.48 3.85 8.60
N LEU A 23 -10.34 3.20 8.81
CA LEU A 23 -10.23 1.92 9.48
C LEU A 23 -10.01 2.20 10.98
N LYS A 24 -11.03 1.96 11.79
CA LYS A 24 -11.01 2.34 13.22
C LYS A 24 -10.06 1.50 14.05
N ASP A 25 -9.93 0.23 13.68
CA ASP A 25 -9.07 -0.72 14.37
C ASP A 25 -8.25 -1.50 13.32
N PRO A 26 -6.95 -1.19 13.19
CA PRO A 26 -6.08 -1.90 12.24
C PRO A 26 -5.86 -3.37 12.64
N MET A 27 -6.11 -3.76 13.89
CA MET A 27 -6.04 -5.16 14.32
C MET A 27 -7.17 -6.00 13.72
N GLU A 28 -8.34 -5.39 13.41
CA GLU A 28 -9.45 -6.01 12.72
C GLU A 28 -9.27 -5.99 11.19
N ASN A 29 -8.13 -6.46 10.71
CA ASN A 29 -7.73 -6.40 9.31
C ASN A 29 -8.20 -7.59 8.45
N ASN A 30 -9.06 -8.43 8.96
CA ASN A 30 -9.55 -9.61 8.25
C ASN A 30 -10.82 -9.30 7.45
N ILE A 31 -10.85 -9.69 6.18
CA ILE A 31 -12.05 -9.57 5.33
C ILE A 31 -12.90 -10.83 5.52
N THR A 32 -14.05 -10.67 6.13
CA THR A 32 -14.98 -11.78 6.47
C THR A 32 -16.01 -12.07 5.39
N GLU A 33 -16.22 -11.13 4.47
CA GLU A 33 -17.20 -11.22 3.40
C GLU A 33 -16.84 -12.30 2.37
N LYS A 34 -17.51 -13.44 2.43
CA LYS A 34 -17.21 -14.62 1.59
C LYS A 34 -17.22 -14.32 0.08
N PHE A 35 -18.11 -13.43 -0.37
CA PHE A 35 -18.20 -13.08 -1.79
C PHE A 35 -16.94 -12.36 -2.32
N ARG A 36 -16.12 -11.80 -1.44
CA ARG A 36 -14.85 -11.17 -1.80
C ARG A 36 -13.79 -12.19 -2.24
N ASN A 37 -13.95 -13.45 -1.85
CA ASN A 37 -12.99 -14.52 -2.13
C ASN A 37 -11.54 -14.12 -1.78
N TRP A 38 -11.38 -13.36 -0.71
CA TRP A 38 -10.07 -12.88 -0.27
C TRP A 38 -9.28 -13.98 0.42
N SER A 39 -8.00 -14.02 0.16
CA SER A 39 -7.07 -14.97 0.77
C SER A 39 -6.16 -14.29 1.77
N ARG A 40 -6.46 -14.44 3.08
CA ARG A 40 -5.55 -13.99 4.14
C ARG A 40 -4.14 -14.58 3.98
N LYS A 41 -4.06 -15.85 3.56
CA LYS A 41 -2.76 -16.50 3.31
C LYS A 41 -1.96 -15.79 2.23
N TYR A 42 -2.60 -15.32 1.17
CA TYR A 42 -1.93 -14.53 0.13
C TYR A 42 -1.49 -13.17 0.69
N ALA A 43 -2.34 -12.46 1.40
CA ALA A 43 -1.99 -11.18 2.02
C ALA A 43 -0.80 -11.30 3.00
N GLN A 44 -0.70 -12.43 3.72
CA GLN A 44 0.47 -12.74 4.55
C GLN A 44 1.74 -12.94 3.72
N TYR A 45 1.66 -13.61 2.56
CA TYR A 45 2.81 -13.73 1.65
C TYR A 45 3.25 -12.37 1.10
N GLU A 46 2.29 -11.53 0.73
CA GLU A 46 2.57 -10.18 0.24
C GLU A 46 3.22 -9.32 1.33
N TRP A 47 2.72 -9.37 2.55
CA TRP A 47 3.35 -8.73 3.71
C TRP A 47 4.79 -9.22 3.94
N GLN A 48 5.02 -10.53 3.96
CA GLN A 48 6.37 -11.07 4.09
C GLN A 48 7.30 -10.61 2.98
N TRP A 49 6.80 -10.51 1.75
CA TRP A 49 7.57 -9.98 0.64
C TRP A 49 7.90 -8.49 0.83
N TYR A 50 6.99 -7.68 1.37
CA TYR A 50 7.29 -6.29 1.71
C TYR A 50 8.40 -6.18 2.76
N LEU A 51 8.39 -7.03 3.78
CA LEU A 51 9.44 -7.06 4.81
C LEU A 51 10.85 -7.39 4.27
N THR A 52 10.95 -8.05 3.10
CA THR A 52 12.25 -8.28 2.47
C THR A 52 12.88 -7.02 1.90
N ALA A 53 12.11 -5.95 1.71
CA ALA A 53 12.50 -4.73 0.99
C ALA A 53 13.13 -5.00 -0.40
N ASN A 54 12.84 -6.15 -1.01
CA ASN A 54 13.37 -6.57 -2.30
C ASN A 54 12.31 -6.38 -3.39
N PRO A 55 12.54 -5.54 -4.42
CA PRO A 55 11.58 -5.31 -5.50
C PRO A 55 11.39 -6.52 -6.43
N ASN A 56 12.24 -7.56 -6.37
CA ASN A 56 12.05 -8.76 -7.16
C ASN A 56 10.74 -9.47 -6.80
N ALA A 57 9.92 -9.74 -7.81
CA ALA A 57 8.57 -10.28 -7.62
C ALA A 57 8.41 -11.73 -8.10
N GLU A 58 9.47 -12.44 -8.47
CA GLU A 58 9.39 -13.82 -9.01
C GLU A 58 8.72 -14.78 -8.03
N GLU A 59 9.03 -14.70 -6.74
CA GLU A 59 8.47 -15.61 -5.73
C GLU A 59 7.01 -15.28 -5.41
N ILE A 60 6.64 -13.99 -5.30
CA ILE A 60 5.25 -13.59 -5.06
C ILE A 60 4.38 -13.86 -6.29
N ALA A 61 4.93 -13.78 -7.50
CA ALA A 61 4.23 -14.10 -8.74
C ALA A 61 3.77 -15.55 -8.82
N LYS A 62 4.48 -16.49 -8.18
CA LYS A 62 4.04 -17.88 -8.03
C LYS A 62 2.76 -18.01 -7.18
N LYS A 63 2.45 -17.01 -6.36
CA LYS A 63 1.24 -16.95 -5.51
C LYS A 63 0.11 -16.14 -6.16
N ALA A 64 0.44 -15.11 -6.95
CA ALA A 64 -0.52 -14.29 -7.68
C ALA A 64 0.07 -13.91 -9.05
N LYS A 65 -0.48 -14.53 -10.10
CA LYS A 65 0.06 -14.42 -11.47
C LYS A 65 0.07 -13.00 -12.05
N ILE A 66 -0.69 -12.08 -11.48
CA ILE A 66 -0.71 -10.68 -11.90
C ILE A 66 0.68 -10.06 -11.86
N TRP A 67 1.51 -10.46 -10.91
CA TRP A 67 2.86 -9.92 -10.77
C TRP A 67 3.75 -10.18 -12.00
N TYR A 68 3.53 -11.28 -12.75
CA TYR A 68 4.28 -11.54 -13.99
C TYR A 68 4.10 -10.44 -15.03
N SER A 69 2.92 -9.81 -15.11
CA SER A 69 2.66 -8.70 -16.04
C SER A 69 3.19 -7.34 -15.55
N CYS A 70 3.56 -7.26 -14.27
CA CYS A 70 4.09 -6.05 -13.65
C CYS A 70 5.62 -5.98 -13.64
N MET A 71 6.29 -7.11 -13.88
CA MET A 71 7.74 -7.21 -13.83
C MET A 71 8.42 -6.50 -15.00
N ASP A 72 9.54 -5.88 -14.71
CA ASP A 72 10.52 -5.49 -15.72
C ASP A 72 11.36 -6.72 -16.20
N ALA A 73 12.32 -6.48 -17.09
CA ALA A 73 13.21 -7.52 -17.62
C ALA A 73 14.08 -8.20 -16.55
N SER A 74 14.25 -7.58 -15.38
CA SER A 74 15.03 -8.09 -14.24
C SER A 74 14.14 -8.78 -13.18
N GLY A 75 12.84 -8.92 -13.44
CA GLY A 75 11.88 -9.49 -12.50
C GLY A 75 11.47 -8.54 -11.37
N ASN A 76 11.80 -7.25 -11.47
CA ASN A 76 11.48 -6.26 -10.45
C ASN A 76 10.14 -5.54 -10.73
N VAL A 77 9.52 -5.08 -9.65
CA VAL A 77 8.32 -4.24 -9.72
C VAL A 77 8.47 -3.01 -8.82
N ASN A 78 7.79 -1.92 -9.16
CA ASN A 78 7.80 -0.69 -8.36
C ASN A 78 6.78 -0.70 -7.21
N SER A 79 5.95 -1.71 -7.10
CA SER A 79 4.91 -1.83 -6.08
C SER A 79 5.30 -2.70 -4.88
N ASN A 80 6.59 -3.05 -4.70
CA ASN A 80 7.03 -3.50 -3.38
C ASN A 80 7.10 -2.29 -2.46
N TYR A 81 6.07 -2.07 -1.65
CA TYR A 81 6.03 -0.92 -0.77
C TYR A 81 7.07 -0.99 0.35
N GLY A 82 7.43 -2.19 0.81
CA GLY A 82 8.50 -2.39 1.79
C GLY A 82 9.85 -1.85 1.32
N TYR A 83 10.19 -2.06 0.03
CA TYR A 83 11.37 -1.43 -0.58
C TYR A 83 11.34 0.09 -0.44
N HIS A 84 10.19 0.70 -0.71
CA HIS A 84 10.04 2.15 -0.63
C HIS A 84 10.07 2.67 0.81
N TRP A 85 9.50 1.93 1.78
CA TRP A 85 9.53 2.33 3.19
C TRP A 85 10.95 2.34 3.75
N MET A 86 11.76 1.35 3.36
CA MET A 86 13.15 1.22 3.81
C MET A 86 14.12 2.13 3.03
N LYS A 87 13.78 2.48 1.79
CA LYS A 87 14.62 3.31 0.94
C LYS A 87 14.92 4.66 1.61
N ASN A 88 16.21 5.02 1.63
CA ASN A 88 16.69 6.25 2.26
C ASN A 88 16.37 6.35 3.77
N ASN A 89 16.24 5.22 4.46
CA ASN A 89 15.94 5.12 5.89
C ASN A 89 14.65 5.87 6.30
N GLN A 90 13.65 5.90 5.42
CA GLN A 90 12.42 6.67 5.66
C GLN A 90 11.63 6.14 6.86
N LEU A 91 11.54 4.82 7.04
CA LEU A 91 10.82 4.22 8.16
C LEU A 91 11.52 4.53 9.49
N ASP A 92 12.85 4.38 9.54
CA ASP A 92 13.65 4.73 10.72
C ASP A 92 13.47 6.21 11.07
N TYR A 93 13.51 7.10 10.06
CA TYR A 93 13.23 8.52 10.26
C TYR A 93 11.87 8.78 10.91
N VAL A 94 10.80 8.13 10.42
CA VAL A 94 9.45 8.28 10.97
C VAL A 94 9.40 7.85 12.44
N VAL A 95 9.99 6.71 12.75
CA VAL A 95 10.06 6.17 14.11
C VAL A 95 10.82 7.11 15.04
N ASP A 96 12.00 7.57 14.63
CA ASP A 96 12.84 8.48 15.41
C ASP A 96 12.18 9.85 15.59
N GLU A 97 11.57 10.38 14.53
CA GLU A 97 10.87 11.67 14.60
C GLU A 97 9.72 11.62 15.61
N LEU A 98 8.89 10.59 15.59
CA LEU A 98 7.76 10.48 16.53
C LEU A 98 8.18 10.13 17.95
N LYS A 99 9.27 9.39 18.15
CA LYS A 99 9.83 9.12 19.46
C LYS A 99 10.38 10.39 20.13
N ASN A 100 11.07 11.24 19.34
CA ASN A 100 11.69 12.45 19.87
C ASN A 100 10.73 13.65 19.89
N ASN A 101 9.72 13.65 19.04
CA ASN A 101 8.75 14.73 18.89
C ASN A 101 7.35 14.16 18.56
N PRO A 102 6.60 13.70 19.59
CA PRO A 102 5.28 13.07 19.39
C PRO A 102 4.26 13.97 18.65
N ASP A 103 4.38 15.30 18.77
CA ASP A 103 3.50 16.26 18.10
C ASP A 103 3.96 16.61 16.66
N SER A 104 4.96 15.91 16.14
CA SER A 104 5.50 16.19 14.82
C SER A 104 4.46 16.00 13.70
N ARG A 105 4.49 16.92 12.75
CA ARG A 105 3.73 16.85 11.48
C ARG A 105 4.62 16.48 10.28
N ARG A 106 5.85 16.01 10.55
CA ARG A 106 6.86 15.69 9.53
C ARG A 106 7.09 14.20 9.32
N ALA A 107 6.49 13.35 10.15
CA ALA A 107 6.62 11.90 10.08
C ALA A 107 5.89 11.35 8.85
N SER A 108 6.59 11.30 7.71
CA SER A 108 6.02 10.99 6.41
C SER A 108 6.98 10.16 5.56
N ILE A 109 6.43 9.19 4.84
CA ILE A 109 7.12 8.38 3.83
C ILE A 109 6.65 8.80 2.45
N SER A 110 7.58 9.09 1.54
CA SER A 110 7.29 9.37 0.13
C SER A 110 7.62 8.14 -0.72
N ILE A 111 6.63 7.62 -1.43
CA ILE A 111 6.77 6.42 -2.28
C ILE A 111 6.92 6.83 -3.74
N TYR A 112 6.04 7.70 -4.24
CA TYR A 112 6.06 8.14 -5.62
C TYR A 112 7.15 9.20 -5.83
N ASN A 113 8.10 8.92 -6.71
CA ASN A 113 9.20 9.83 -7.04
C ASN A 113 9.23 10.11 -8.55
N ALA A 114 9.06 11.37 -8.93
CA ALA A 114 9.08 11.79 -10.33
C ALA A 114 10.42 11.51 -11.06
N LYS A 115 11.53 11.40 -10.32
CA LYS A 115 12.83 11.02 -10.89
C LYS A 115 12.85 9.56 -11.37
N GLU A 116 12.02 8.71 -10.79
CA GLU A 116 11.92 7.28 -11.09
C GLU A 116 10.85 6.96 -12.14
N ARG A 117 10.12 7.97 -12.66
CA ARG A 117 9.00 7.78 -13.59
C ARG A 117 9.33 6.96 -14.84
N TYR A 118 10.56 7.02 -15.30
CA TYR A 118 11.01 6.25 -16.47
C TYR A 118 11.11 4.74 -16.19
N ASN A 119 11.16 4.35 -14.93
CA ASN A 119 11.17 2.95 -14.51
C ASN A 119 9.75 2.40 -14.28
N PHE A 120 8.70 3.20 -14.52
CA PHE A 120 7.31 2.84 -14.23
C PHE A 120 6.56 2.22 -15.41
N GLU A 121 7.25 1.83 -16.47
CA GLU A 121 6.64 1.35 -17.71
C GLU A 121 5.61 0.23 -17.48
N ASN A 122 5.98 -0.80 -16.74
CA ASN A 122 5.11 -1.95 -16.48
C ASN A 122 4.35 -1.84 -15.15
N ASN A 123 4.89 -1.10 -14.19
CA ASN A 123 4.31 -1.01 -12.86
C ASN A 123 4.59 0.34 -12.20
N THR A 124 3.55 1.10 -11.95
CA THR A 124 3.60 2.38 -11.24
C THR A 124 3.00 2.23 -9.84
N PRO A 125 3.67 2.64 -8.76
CA PRO A 125 3.11 2.57 -7.41
C PRO A 125 1.74 3.23 -7.32
N CYS A 126 0.77 2.55 -6.72
CA CYS A 126 -0.56 3.10 -6.46
C CYS A 126 -0.57 4.02 -5.24
N THR A 127 0.23 3.69 -4.22
CA THR A 127 0.46 4.53 -3.05
C THR A 127 1.56 5.53 -3.36
N TYR A 128 1.34 6.81 -3.05
CA TYR A 128 2.36 7.83 -3.27
C TYR A 128 2.95 8.41 -1.98
N ALA A 129 2.24 8.36 -0.86
CA ALA A 129 2.76 8.78 0.44
C ALA A 129 2.02 8.11 1.60
N ILE A 130 2.70 8.02 2.74
CA ILE A 130 2.11 7.62 4.02
C ILE A 130 2.49 8.68 5.04
N ASN A 131 1.52 9.15 5.80
CA ASN A 131 1.74 10.11 6.87
C ASN A 131 1.36 9.52 8.21
N PHE A 132 2.19 9.74 9.22
CA PHE A 132 1.99 9.26 10.58
C PHE A 132 1.83 10.42 11.55
N SER A 133 1.03 10.23 12.57
CA SER A 133 0.83 11.20 13.65
C SER A 133 0.39 10.50 14.93
N ILE A 134 0.72 11.06 16.07
CA ILE A 134 0.20 10.60 17.36
C ILE A 134 -0.94 11.55 17.77
N LEU A 135 -2.13 11.01 17.92
CA LEU A 135 -3.33 11.74 18.35
C LEU A 135 -4.00 10.96 19.49
N ASN A 136 -4.21 11.61 20.62
CA ASN A 136 -4.79 10.98 21.81
C ASN A 136 -4.05 9.69 22.21
N ASP A 137 -2.74 9.75 22.28
CA ASP A 137 -1.83 8.64 22.62
C ASP A 137 -1.96 7.42 21.71
N ARG A 138 -2.43 7.61 20.48
CA ARG A 138 -2.55 6.57 19.47
C ARG A 138 -1.85 6.96 18.19
N LEU A 139 -1.13 6.00 17.61
CA LEU A 139 -0.56 6.14 16.27
C LEU A 139 -1.69 6.13 15.24
N ASN A 140 -1.77 7.20 14.47
CA ASN A 140 -2.65 7.30 13.31
C ASN A 140 -1.79 7.26 12.05
N MET A 141 -2.26 6.55 11.04
CA MET A 141 -1.62 6.44 9.75
C MET A 141 -2.61 6.82 8.65
N SER A 142 -2.17 7.69 7.75
CA SER A 142 -2.93 8.07 6.55
C SER A 142 -2.18 7.61 5.31
N VAL A 143 -2.81 6.74 4.51
CA VAL A 143 -2.26 6.23 3.25
C VAL A 143 -2.89 6.97 2.08
N LEU A 144 -2.07 7.62 1.26
CA LEU A 144 -2.52 8.38 0.11
C LEU A 144 -2.24 7.61 -1.17
N MET A 145 -3.29 7.28 -1.89
CA MET A 145 -3.22 6.47 -3.11
C MET A 145 -3.79 7.24 -4.30
N ARG A 146 -3.12 7.18 -5.47
CA ARG A 146 -3.65 7.70 -6.73
C ARG A 146 -4.73 6.80 -7.32
N SER A 147 -4.69 5.52 -6.98
CA SER A 147 -5.61 4.48 -7.45
C SER A 147 -5.63 3.33 -6.47
N ASN A 148 -6.79 2.73 -6.30
CA ASN A 148 -6.94 1.49 -5.54
C ASN A 148 -8.02 0.64 -6.21
N ASP A 149 -7.67 -0.59 -6.59
CA ASP A 149 -8.64 -1.56 -7.06
C ASP A 149 -9.50 -2.04 -5.88
N LEU A 150 -10.79 -1.79 -5.96
CA LEU A 150 -11.71 -2.10 -4.87
C LEU A 150 -11.87 -3.61 -4.65
N TRP A 151 -11.64 -4.43 -5.67
CA TRP A 151 -11.89 -5.87 -5.59
C TRP A 151 -10.71 -6.66 -5.05
N PHE A 152 -9.54 -6.52 -5.67
CA PHE A 152 -8.32 -7.25 -5.29
C PHE A 152 -7.39 -6.41 -4.43
N GLY A 153 -6.98 -5.25 -4.91
CA GLY A 153 -5.99 -4.38 -4.28
C GLY A 153 -6.40 -3.96 -2.88
N PHE A 154 -7.58 -3.37 -2.72
CA PHE A 154 -8.07 -2.86 -1.44
C PHE A 154 -7.93 -3.86 -0.29
N CYS A 155 -8.30 -5.13 -0.52
CA CYS A 155 -8.29 -6.13 0.53
C CYS A 155 -6.88 -6.46 1.03
N ASN A 156 -5.90 -6.49 0.13
CA ASN A 156 -4.50 -6.76 0.45
C ASN A 156 -3.82 -5.50 0.99
N ASP A 157 -4.07 -4.35 0.38
CA ASP A 157 -3.50 -3.07 0.80
C ASP A 157 -3.90 -2.75 2.24
N GLN A 158 -5.20 -2.84 2.60
CA GLN A 158 -5.63 -2.58 3.97
C GLN A 158 -4.99 -3.54 4.98
N TYR A 159 -4.77 -4.80 4.61
CA TYR A 159 -4.09 -5.77 5.45
C TYR A 159 -2.62 -5.38 5.64
N CYS A 160 -1.88 -5.13 4.56
CA CYS A 160 -0.45 -4.83 4.61
C CYS A 160 -0.17 -3.48 5.30
N PHE A 161 -1.00 -2.46 5.06
CA PHE A 161 -0.85 -1.18 5.76
C PHE A 161 -1.23 -1.28 7.23
N SER A 162 -2.25 -2.09 7.59
CA SER A 162 -2.53 -2.38 9.00
C SER A 162 -1.34 -3.03 9.69
N LYS A 163 -0.67 -3.97 9.01
CA LYS A 163 0.54 -4.60 9.52
C LYS A 163 1.70 -3.61 9.69
N LEU A 164 1.89 -2.68 8.76
CA LEU A 164 2.88 -1.62 8.91
C LEU A 164 2.61 -0.74 10.15
N GLN A 165 1.35 -0.48 10.47
CA GLN A 165 0.99 0.32 11.64
C GLN A 165 1.16 -0.44 12.96
N GLU A 166 1.05 -1.78 12.93
CA GLU A 166 1.27 -2.65 14.09
C GLU A 166 2.75 -2.74 14.49
N GLU A 167 3.68 -2.77 13.50
CA GLU A 167 5.14 -2.84 13.71
C GLU A 167 5.71 -1.52 14.26
#